data_53230fde37738c8913d24950a2ddf2a5
#
_entry.id   53230fde37738c8913d24950a2ddf2a5
#
_cell.length_a   1.000
_cell.length_b   1.000
_cell.length_c   1.000
_cell.angle_alpha   90.00
_cell.angle_beta   90.00
_cell.angle_gamma   90.00
#
_symmetry.space_group_name_H-M   'P 1'
#
loop_
_entity.id
_entity.type
_entity.pdbx_description
1 polymer ?
#
loop_
_entity_poly.entity_id
_entity_poly.type
_entity_poly.pdbx_seq_one_letter_code
_entity_poly.pdbx_strand_id
1 'polypeptide(L)'
;MKSDVRRWRPGRLALGMVLGLLVLLFGGLSYAQSARETPEYALGRIAQAIEGRDEAELACYVAVDKLLPASYDEGTAILARDIGKLAALYPNDWFFRHDTAFMQSYIAARRADDLALLRRVLDFYLQPDLTPVSRTDGEAHWLATECGKFADHYTARVDSVRREEGAAVAQVTVRGDESDYGRLVPQLTLRLRLEPAEDGRYRLTRIENAEEIFYPLVKGVEDYWTLQGWQ
;
A
#
# COMPACT_ATOMS: atom_id res chain seq x y z
N MET A 1 -23.01 -13.37 26.60
CA MET A 1 -21.98 -12.48 26.11
C MET A 1 -22.12 -12.48 24.60
N LYS A 2 -22.81 -11.49 24.03
CA LYS A 2 -23.03 -11.37 22.58
C LYS A 2 -21.76 -10.80 21.97
N SER A 3 -21.08 -11.58 21.16
CA SER A 3 -19.99 -11.13 20.30
C SER A 3 -20.52 -10.05 19.37
N ASP A 4 -20.10 -8.82 19.56
CA ASP A 4 -20.25 -7.75 18.56
C ASP A 4 -19.50 -8.18 17.31
N VAL A 5 -20.20 -8.80 16.38
CA VAL A 5 -19.72 -9.03 15.02
C VAL A 5 -19.48 -7.66 14.43
N ARG A 6 -18.24 -7.16 14.50
CA ARG A 6 -17.82 -5.91 13.88
C ARG A 6 -18.22 -6.00 12.41
N ARG A 7 -19.29 -5.31 12.05
CA ARG A 7 -19.73 -5.19 10.66
C ARG A 7 -18.58 -4.62 9.84
N TRP A 8 -18.02 -5.48 9.06
CA TRP A 8 -16.94 -5.19 8.14
C TRP A 8 -17.39 -4.11 7.16
N ARG A 9 -16.65 -2.99 7.07
CA ARG A 9 -16.96 -1.93 6.13
C ARG A 9 -16.15 -2.16 4.86
N PRO A 10 -16.81 -2.20 3.69
CA PRO A 10 -16.20 -2.58 2.41
C PRO A 10 -15.03 -1.68 1.93
N GLY A 11 -14.94 -0.43 2.39
CA GLY A 11 -13.79 0.45 2.12
C GLY A 11 -12.44 -0.09 2.61
N ARG A 12 -12.45 -1.11 3.46
CA ARG A 12 -11.24 -1.74 4.00
C ARG A 12 -10.49 -2.61 3.00
N LEU A 13 -11.15 -3.12 1.96
CA LEU A 13 -10.47 -3.89 0.91
C LEU A 13 -9.61 -3.00 0.02
N ALA A 14 -10.17 -1.89 -0.47
CA ALA A 14 -9.40 -0.90 -1.22
C ALA A 14 -8.27 -0.33 -0.36
N LEU A 15 -8.56 -0.09 0.93
CA LEU A 15 -7.60 0.35 1.93
C LEU A 15 -6.50 -0.69 2.18
N GLY A 16 -6.88 -1.97 2.34
CA GLY A 16 -5.94 -3.07 2.53
C GLY A 16 -5.00 -3.27 1.34
N MET A 17 -5.49 -3.07 0.11
CA MET A 17 -4.68 -3.14 -1.09
C MET A 17 -3.64 -2.02 -1.16
N VAL A 18 -4.03 -0.78 -0.91
CA VAL A 18 -3.11 0.37 -0.92
C VAL A 18 -2.11 0.27 0.22
N LEU A 19 -2.56 -0.15 1.41
CA LEU A 19 -1.69 -0.38 2.57
C LEU A 19 -0.75 -1.57 2.38
N GLY A 20 -1.25 -2.70 1.90
CA GLY A 20 -0.43 -3.85 1.55
C GLY A 20 0.65 -3.46 0.55
N LEU A 21 0.33 -2.60 -0.40
CA LEU A 21 1.26 -2.09 -1.40
C LEU A 21 2.33 -1.17 -0.79
N LEU A 22 1.94 -0.28 0.13
CA LEU A 22 2.89 0.57 0.85
C LEU A 22 3.83 -0.27 1.74
N VAL A 23 3.30 -1.27 2.44
CA VAL A 23 4.09 -2.16 3.30
C VAL A 23 5.05 -3.05 2.47
N LEU A 24 4.59 -3.56 1.32
CA LEU A 24 5.43 -4.33 0.41
C LEU A 24 6.56 -3.48 -0.20
N LEU A 25 6.32 -2.18 -0.41
CA LEU A 25 7.35 -1.22 -0.83
C LEU A 25 8.48 -1.08 0.21
N PHE A 26 8.19 -1.36 1.44
CA PHE A 26 8.99 -0.89 2.57
C PHE A 26 9.80 -1.98 3.27
N GLY A 27 9.62 -3.24 2.97
CA GLY A 27 10.42 -4.34 3.51
C GLY A 27 11.78 -4.51 2.84
N GLY A 28 12.84 -3.94 3.40
CA GLY A 28 14.22 -4.37 3.16
C GLY A 28 14.89 -3.96 1.85
N LEU A 29 15.09 -2.67 1.58
CA LEU A 29 15.98 -2.17 0.53
C LEU A 29 17.41 -1.99 1.04
N SER A 30 18.31 -2.93 0.77
CA SER A 30 19.76 -2.71 0.95
C SER A 30 20.34 -2.15 -0.34
N TYR A 31 20.79 -0.89 -0.33
CA TYR A 31 21.42 -0.27 -1.49
C TYR A 31 22.71 0.48 -1.15
N ALA A 32 23.70 0.40 -2.09
CA ALA A 32 25.01 1.05 -1.99
C ALA A 32 24.91 2.56 -2.21
N GLN A 33 25.78 3.31 -1.54
CA GLN A 33 25.85 4.79 -1.58
C GLN A 33 26.03 5.32 -3.00
N SER A 34 25.00 5.93 -3.57
CA SER A 34 25.02 6.69 -4.81
C SER A 34 25.04 8.20 -4.51
N ALA A 35 25.39 9.03 -5.49
CA ALA A 35 25.36 10.49 -5.33
C ALA A 35 23.95 10.99 -4.97
N ARG A 36 23.85 12.02 -4.12
CA ARG A 36 22.61 12.49 -3.47
C ARG A 36 21.46 12.88 -4.43
N GLU A 37 21.75 13.05 -5.72
CA GLU A 37 20.80 13.47 -6.76
C GLU A 37 20.45 12.33 -7.72
N THR A 38 20.50 11.08 -7.27
CA THR A 38 20.15 9.93 -8.10
C THR A 38 18.88 9.24 -7.61
N PRO A 39 18.08 8.65 -8.51
CA PRO A 39 16.90 7.87 -8.11
C PRO A 39 17.25 6.67 -7.23
N GLU A 40 18.42 6.06 -7.44
CA GLU A 40 18.94 4.97 -6.63
C GLU A 40 19.21 5.40 -5.19
N TYR A 41 19.77 6.59 -5.00
CA TYR A 41 19.96 7.18 -3.68
C TYR A 41 18.63 7.43 -2.99
N ALA A 42 17.65 8.01 -3.70
CA ALA A 42 16.32 8.26 -3.17
C ALA A 42 15.65 6.95 -2.68
N LEU A 43 15.73 5.86 -3.46
CA LEU A 43 15.20 4.56 -3.06
C LEU A 43 15.88 4.03 -1.78
N GLY A 44 17.20 4.16 -1.69
CA GLY A 44 17.92 3.78 -0.47
C GLY A 44 17.52 4.60 0.76
N ARG A 45 17.29 5.93 0.58
CA ARG A 45 16.81 6.80 1.67
C ARG A 45 15.37 6.48 2.09
N ILE A 46 14.50 6.17 1.13
CA ILE A 46 13.14 5.70 1.42
C ILE A 46 13.19 4.45 2.30
N ALA A 47 14.01 3.46 1.93
CA ALA A 47 14.17 2.24 2.72
C ALA A 47 14.63 2.53 4.15
N GLN A 48 15.69 3.34 4.29
CA GLN A 48 16.22 3.72 5.62
C GLN A 48 15.21 4.49 6.46
N ALA A 49 14.45 5.42 5.83
CA ALA A 49 13.44 6.21 6.54
C ALA A 49 12.31 5.32 7.10
N ILE A 50 11.96 4.26 6.39
CA ILE A 50 10.93 3.33 6.81
C ILE A 50 11.43 2.39 7.89
N GLU A 51 12.61 1.79 7.70
CA GLU A 51 13.24 0.94 8.71
C GLU A 51 13.48 1.72 10.01
N GLY A 52 13.98 2.97 9.88
CA GLY A 52 14.21 3.89 11.01
C GLY A 52 12.95 4.59 11.52
N ARG A 53 11.79 4.43 10.83
CA ARG A 53 10.54 5.14 11.14
C ARG A 53 10.72 6.66 11.19
N ASP A 54 11.48 7.19 10.24
CA ASP A 54 11.80 8.61 10.14
C ASP A 54 10.84 9.28 9.15
N GLU A 55 9.77 9.88 9.68
CA GLU A 55 8.77 10.61 8.89
C GLU A 55 9.37 11.78 8.12
N ALA A 56 10.26 12.54 8.76
CA ALA A 56 10.86 13.73 8.14
C ALA A 56 11.73 13.34 6.95
N GLU A 57 12.53 12.28 7.09
CA GLU A 57 13.33 11.76 5.99
C GLU A 57 12.45 11.16 4.89
N LEU A 58 11.39 10.40 5.24
CA LEU A 58 10.45 9.85 4.26
C LEU A 58 9.82 10.97 3.40
N ALA A 59 9.38 12.06 4.02
CA ALA A 59 8.78 13.19 3.33
C ALA A 59 9.75 13.90 2.35
N CYS A 60 11.06 13.73 2.54
CA CYS A 60 12.06 14.25 1.60
C CYS A 60 12.08 13.46 0.27
N TYR A 61 11.75 12.17 0.30
CA TYR A 61 11.91 11.26 -0.86
C TYR A 61 10.62 10.62 -1.34
N VAL A 62 9.51 10.81 -0.64
CA VAL A 62 8.18 10.35 -1.05
C VAL A 62 7.22 11.53 -1.12
N ALA A 63 6.62 11.74 -2.29
CA ALA A 63 5.56 12.72 -2.47
C ALA A 63 4.22 12.09 -2.05
N VAL A 64 4.02 11.91 -0.74
CA VAL A 64 2.88 11.19 -0.15
C VAL A 64 1.55 11.76 -0.66
N ASP A 65 1.47 13.08 -0.82
CA ASP A 65 0.26 13.79 -1.29
C ASP A 65 -0.06 13.52 -2.77
N LYS A 66 0.90 13.01 -3.55
CA LYS A 66 0.69 12.53 -4.91
C LYS A 66 0.48 11.02 -4.94
N LEU A 67 1.34 10.28 -4.23
CA LEU A 67 1.37 8.82 -4.26
C LEU A 67 0.10 8.19 -3.71
N LEU A 68 -0.38 8.62 -2.54
CA LEU A 68 -1.57 8.02 -1.91
C LEU A 68 -2.83 8.22 -2.76
N PRO A 69 -3.18 9.46 -3.21
CA PRO A 69 -4.34 9.63 -4.06
C PRO A 69 -4.25 8.88 -5.38
N ALA A 70 -3.09 8.90 -6.05
CA ALA A 70 -2.91 8.19 -7.30
C ALA A 70 -3.12 6.68 -7.15
N SER A 71 -2.48 6.07 -6.14
CA SER A 71 -2.62 4.64 -5.87
C SER A 71 -4.04 4.25 -5.46
N TYR A 72 -4.72 5.09 -4.65
CA TYR A 72 -6.12 4.89 -4.28
C TYR A 72 -7.05 4.97 -5.50
N ASP A 73 -6.93 6.02 -6.30
CA ASP A 73 -7.79 6.24 -7.46
C ASP A 73 -7.61 5.14 -8.51
N GLU A 74 -6.38 4.73 -8.79
CA GLU A 74 -6.09 3.64 -9.73
C GLU A 74 -6.60 2.29 -9.22
N GLY A 75 -6.30 1.93 -7.98
CA GLY A 75 -6.75 0.66 -7.40
C GLY A 75 -8.28 0.57 -7.32
N THR A 76 -8.96 1.66 -6.92
CA THR A 76 -10.42 1.68 -6.82
C THR A 76 -11.12 1.76 -8.19
N ALA A 77 -10.48 2.36 -9.20
CA ALA A 77 -10.98 2.32 -10.57
C ALA A 77 -10.97 0.89 -11.13
N ILE A 78 -9.89 0.12 -10.88
CA ILE A 78 -9.81 -1.29 -11.26
C ILE A 78 -10.86 -2.10 -10.50
N LEU A 79 -11.01 -1.89 -9.19
CA LEU A 79 -12.02 -2.53 -8.35
C LEU A 79 -13.43 -2.33 -8.92
N ALA A 80 -13.81 -1.09 -9.22
CA ALA A 80 -15.15 -0.77 -9.74
C ALA A 80 -15.37 -1.37 -11.14
N ARG A 81 -14.38 -1.32 -12.01
CA ARG A 81 -14.43 -1.88 -13.35
C ARG A 81 -14.59 -3.41 -13.33
N ASP A 82 -13.84 -4.06 -12.47
CA ASP A 82 -13.71 -5.52 -12.46
C ASP A 82 -14.56 -6.19 -11.36
N ILE A 83 -15.52 -5.47 -10.75
CA ILE A 83 -16.33 -5.96 -9.63
C ILE A 83 -17.05 -7.28 -9.96
N GLY A 84 -17.55 -7.45 -11.18
CA GLY A 84 -18.19 -8.68 -11.62
C GLY A 84 -17.23 -9.87 -11.71
N LYS A 85 -15.98 -9.64 -12.06
CA LYS A 85 -14.94 -10.70 -12.05
C LYS A 85 -14.57 -11.08 -10.61
N LEU A 86 -14.48 -10.08 -9.72
CA LEU A 86 -14.20 -10.31 -8.31
C LEU A 86 -15.34 -11.08 -7.63
N ALA A 87 -16.60 -10.78 -7.95
CA ALA A 87 -17.75 -11.53 -7.50
C ALA A 87 -17.71 -13.01 -7.94
N ALA A 88 -17.21 -13.30 -9.13
CA ALA A 88 -17.05 -14.67 -9.61
C ALA A 88 -15.89 -15.40 -8.92
N LEU A 89 -14.79 -14.70 -8.59
CA LEU A 89 -13.63 -15.26 -7.90
C LEU A 89 -13.90 -15.48 -6.39
N TYR A 90 -14.66 -14.56 -5.77
CA TYR A 90 -14.96 -14.53 -4.34
C TYR A 90 -16.47 -14.47 -4.08
N PRO A 91 -17.22 -15.53 -4.42
CA PRO A 91 -18.70 -15.51 -4.36
C PRO A 91 -19.25 -15.36 -2.94
N ASN A 92 -18.46 -15.67 -1.92
CA ASN A 92 -18.85 -15.56 -0.51
C ASN A 92 -18.62 -14.16 0.04
N ASP A 93 -17.80 -13.33 -0.59
CA ASP A 93 -17.64 -11.95 -0.17
C ASP A 93 -18.84 -11.12 -0.64
N TRP A 94 -19.65 -10.66 0.32
CA TRP A 94 -20.83 -9.85 0.06
C TRP A 94 -20.50 -8.50 -0.60
N PHE A 95 -19.29 -7.97 -0.41
CA PHE A 95 -18.86 -6.71 -0.95
C PHE A 95 -18.76 -6.73 -2.48
N PHE A 96 -18.31 -7.83 -3.06
CA PHE A 96 -18.21 -7.97 -4.51
C PHE A 96 -19.56 -8.26 -5.20
N ARG A 97 -20.65 -8.45 -4.44
CA ARG A 97 -22.00 -8.67 -5.00
C ARG A 97 -22.68 -7.39 -5.51
N HIS A 98 -22.04 -6.25 -5.36
CA HIS A 98 -22.55 -4.99 -5.86
C HIS A 98 -22.19 -4.80 -7.35
N ASP A 99 -22.92 -3.89 -8.03
CA ASP A 99 -22.62 -3.55 -9.43
C ASP A 99 -21.59 -2.41 -9.52
N THR A 100 -21.13 -2.15 -10.75
CA THR A 100 -20.15 -1.09 -11.04
C THR A 100 -20.65 0.29 -10.64
N ALA A 101 -21.95 0.59 -10.87
CA ALA A 101 -22.51 1.92 -10.55
C ALA A 101 -22.54 2.17 -9.05
N PHE A 102 -22.94 1.16 -8.27
CA PHE A 102 -22.86 1.22 -6.81
C PHE A 102 -21.41 1.44 -6.36
N MET A 103 -20.45 0.67 -6.90
CA MET A 103 -19.05 0.78 -6.52
C MET A 103 -18.48 2.17 -6.81
N GLN A 104 -18.76 2.73 -7.99
CA GLN A 104 -18.32 4.07 -8.33
C GLN A 104 -18.88 5.13 -7.36
N SER A 105 -20.18 5.05 -7.06
CA SER A 105 -20.82 5.97 -6.10
C SER A 105 -20.26 5.81 -4.69
N TYR A 106 -20.04 4.57 -4.26
CA TYR A 106 -19.50 4.25 -2.95
C TYR A 106 -18.06 4.80 -2.79
N ILE A 107 -17.20 4.54 -3.80
CA ILE A 107 -15.81 5.03 -3.81
C ILE A 107 -15.77 6.55 -3.79
N ALA A 108 -16.58 7.21 -4.63
CA ALA A 108 -16.65 8.66 -4.67
C ALA A 108 -17.07 9.27 -3.32
N ALA A 109 -18.06 8.68 -2.66
CA ALA A 109 -18.53 9.13 -1.37
C ALA A 109 -17.51 8.95 -0.22
N ARG A 110 -16.64 7.96 -0.34
CA ARG A 110 -15.70 7.63 0.73
C ARG A 110 -14.28 8.12 0.51
N ARG A 111 -13.97 8.56 -0.70
CA ARG A 111 -12.58 8.89 -1.10
C ARG A 111 -11.85 9.79 -0.10
N ALA A 112 -12.50 10.85 0.36
CA ALA A 112 -11.86 11.79 1.29
C ALA A 112 -11.56 11.14 2.65
N ASP A 113 -12.52 10.38 3.19
CA ASP A 113 -12.37 9.69 4.47
C ASP A 113 -11.32 8.59 4.40
N ASP A 114 -11.30 7.83 3.30
CA ASP A 114 -10.37 6.73 3.09
C ASP A 114 -8.94 7.26 2.91
N LEU A 115 -8.74 8.36 2.17
CA LEU A 115 -7.43 9.02 2.06
C LEU A 115 -6.95 9.59 3.41
N ALA A 116 -7.85 10.19 4.19
CA ALA A 116 -7.53 10.65 5.53
C ALA A 116 -7.13 9.48 6.45
N LEU A 117 -7.87 8.36 6.37
CA LEU A 117 -7.52 7.16 7.13
C LEU A 117 -6.16 6.59 6.70
N LEU A 118 -5.86 6.50 5.40
CA LEU A 118 -4.56 6.05 4.88
C LEU A 118 -3.41 6.91 5.40
N ARG A 119 -3.61 8.24 5.42
CA ARG A 119 -2.60 9.16 5.97
C ARG A 119 -2.36 8.87 7.45
N ARG A 120 -3.44 8.72 8.24
CA ARG A 120 -3.32 8.40 9.66
C ARG A 120 -2.66 7.03 9.91
N VAL A 121 -2.89 6.06 9.04
CA VAL A 121 -2.18 4.77 9.11
C VAL A 121 -0.69 4.95 8.90
N LEU A 122 -0.27 5.75 7.93
CA LEU A 122 1.14 6.06 7.70
C LEU A 122 1.75 6.77 8.93
N ASP A 123 1.03 7.74 9.52
CA ASP A 123 1.48 8.42 10.74
C ASP A 123 1.71 7.43 11.89
N PHE A 124 0.75 6.55 12.17
CA PHE A 124 0.89 5.52 13.23
C PHE A 124 1.95 4.46 12.90
N TYR A 125 2.16 4.15 11.63
CA TYR A 125 3.22 3.23 11.22
C TYR A 125 4.61 3.81 11.48
N LEU A 126 4.81 5.08 11.16
CA LEU A 126 6.07 5.80 11.38
C LEU A 126 6.28 6.21 12.83
N GLN A 127 5.20 6.45 13.58
CA GLN A 127 5.22 6.88 14.97
C GLN A 127 4.37 5.94 15.85
N PRO A 128 4.87 4.72 16.15
CA PRO A 128 4.07 3.70 16.85
C PRO A 128 3.66 4.09 18.27
N ASP A 129 4.33 5.07 18.86
CA ASP A 129 4.05 5.57 20.23
C ASP A 129 2.90 6.58 20.26
N LEU A 130 2.36 6.98 19.09
CA LEU A 130 1.18 7.84 19.04
C LEU A 130 -0.02 7.16 19.70
N THR A 131 -0.68 7.88 20.60
CA THR A 131 -1.88 7.38 21.26
C THR A 131 -3.12 7.71 20.43
N PRO A 132 -3.95 6.70 20.08
CA PRO A 132 -5.23 6.95 19.41
C PRO A 132 -6.17 7.77 20.29
N VAL A 133 -6.71 8.89 19.77
CA VAL A 133 -7.62 9.81 20.50
C VAL A 133 -9.05 9.77 19.96
N SER A 134 -9.26 9.12 18.81
CA SER A 134 -10.57 8.99 18.17
C SER A 134 -10.82 7.56 17.71
N ARG A 135 -12.06 7.26 17.29
CA ARG A 135 -12.39 5.96 16.70
C ARG A 135 -11.62 5.73 15.39
N THR A 136 -11.46 6.77 14.57
CA THR A 136 -10.69 6.71 13.33
C THR A 136 -9.22 6.45 13.61
N ASP A 137 -8.64 7.09 14.64
CA ASP A 137 -7.29 6.80 15.08
C ASP A 137 -7.13 5.36 15.56
N GLY A 138 -8.11 4.82 16.28
CA GLY A 138 -8.10 3.42 16.71
C GLY A 138 -8.09 2.45 15.52
N GLU A 139 -8.84 2.76 14.45
CA GLU A 139 -8.84 1.99 13.21
C GLU A 139 -7.50 2.11 12.47
N ALA A 140 -6.96 3.34 12.37
CA ALA A 140 -5.67 3.60 11.73
C ALA A 140 -4.51 2.91 12.47
N HIS A 141 -4.50 2.99 13.80
CA HIS A 141 -3.48 2.33 14.63
C HIS A 141 -3.51 0.80 14.48
N TRP A 142 -4.71 0.20 14.47
CA TRP A 142 -4.83 -1.25 14.22
C TRP A 142 -4.29 -1.61 12.84
N LEU A 143 -4.66 -0.87 11.78
CA LEU A 143 -4.15 -1.10 10.42
C LEU A 143 -2.63 -0.94 10.35
N ALA A 144 -2.06 0.09 10.99
CA ALA A 144 -0.61 0.29 11.05
C ALA A 144 0.11 -0.87 11.74
N THR A 145 -0.48 -1.42 12.80
CA THR A 145 0.06 -2.60 13.50
C THR A 145 0.04 -3.82 12.59
N GLU A 146 -1.06 -4.07 11.85
CA GLU A 146 -1.11 -5.17 10.90
C GLU A 146 -0.10 -4.97 9.77
N CYS A 147 0.07 -3.75 9.26
CA CYS A 147 1.10 -3.42 8.27
C CYS A 147 2.51 -3.77 8.77
N GLY A 148 2.81 -3.46 10.03
CA GLY A 148 4.10 -3.82 10.64
C GLY A 148 4.35 -5.32 10.63
N LYS A 149 3.33 -6.13 10.99
CA LYS A 149 3.43 -7.60 10.94
C LYS A 149 3.72 -8.11 9.52
N PHE A 150 3.09 -7.50 8.50
CA PHE A 150 3.40 -7.86 7.12
C PHE A 150 4.82 -7.48 6.73
N ALA A 151 5.28 -6.27 7.08
CA ALA A 151 6.61 -5.78 6.72
C ALA A 151 7.73 -6.73 7.15
N ASP A 152 7.58 -7.35 8.32
CA ASP A 152 8.57 -8.28 8.90
C ASP A 152 8.76 -9.57 8.06
N HIS A 153 7.81 -9.90 7.18
CA HIS A 153 7.80 -11.11 6.35
C HIS A 153 8.13 -10.87 4.88
N TYR A 154 8.49 -9.64 4.52
CA TYR A 154 8.77 -9.28 3.14
C TYR A 154 10.12 -8.61 2.98
N THR A 155 10.76 -8.91 1.86
CA THR A 155 12.00 -8.26 1.44
C THR A 155 11.80 -7.60 0.09
N ALA A 156 12.36 -6.42 -0.11
CA ALA A 156 12.32 -5.71 -1.38
C ALA A 156 13.73 -5.56 -1.96
N ARG A 157 13.83 -5.70 -3.29
CA ARG A 157 15.08 -5.53 -4.02
C ARG A 157 14.85 -4.68 -5.26
N VAL A 158 15.69 -3.67 -5.46
CA VAL A 158 15.73 -2.92 -6.71
C VAL A 158 16.42 -3.79 -7.77
N ASP A 159 15.70 -4.12 -8.84
CA ASP A 159 16.22 -4.91 -9.94
C ASP A 159 16.88 -4.03 -11.00
N SER A 160 16.27 -2.88 -11.29
CA SER A 160 16.77 -1.93 -12.28
C SER A 160 16.21 -0.53 -12.05
N VAL A 161 16.91 0.47 -12.51
CA VAL A 161 16.45 1.86 -12.58
C VAL A 161 16.68 2.36 -13.99
N ARG A 162 15.61 2.73 -14.69
CA ARG A 162 15.65 3.30 -16.04
C ARG A 162 15.36 4.80 -15.95
N ARG A 163 16.24 5.62 -16.52
CA ARG A 163 16.02 7.06 -16.61
C ARG A 163 15.23 7.37 -17.86
N GLU A 164 14.27 8.25 -17.70
CA GLU A 164 13.39 8.78 -18.75
C GLU A 164 13.51 10.30 -18.76
N GLU A 165 12.95 10.96 -19.79
CA GLU A 165 12.91 12.41 -19.82
C GLU A 165 12.09 12.96 -18.65
N GLY A 166 12.74 13.68 -17.73
CA GLY A 166 12.11 14.28 -16.55
C GLY A 166 11.71 13.31 -15.43
N ALA A 167 12.11 12.03 -15.49
CA ALA A 167 11.77 11.03 -14.46
C ALA A 167 12.75 9.84 -14.44
N ALA A 168 12.53 8.94 -13.48
CA ALA A 168 13.12 7.61 -13.49
C ALA A 168 12.06 6.58 -13.09
N VAL A 169 12.13 5.38 -13.67
CA VAL A 169 11.28 4.25 -13.31
C VAL A 169 12.15 3.15 -12.73
N ALA A 170 11.91 2.82 -11.48
CA ALA A 170 12.57 1.72 -10.79
C ALA A 170 11.68 0.48 -10.82
N GLN A 171 12.27 -0.65 -11.15
CA GLN A 171 11.66 -1.96 -10.99
C GLN A 171 12.12 -2.55 -9.66
N VAL A 172 11.16 -2.88 -8.81
CA VAL A 172 11.40 -3.41 -7.47
C VAL A 172 10.66 -4.74 -7.32
N THR A 173 11.39 -5.82 -7.04
CA THR A 173 10.80 -7.10 -6.69
C THR A 173 10.66 -7.20 -5.17
N VAL A 174 9.45 -7.48 -4.73
CA VAL A 174 9.11 -7.77 -3.34
C VAL A 174 8.84 -9.27 -3.22
N ARG A 175 9.42 -9.90 -2.20
CA ARG A 175 9.25 -11.33 -1.92
C ARG A 175 8.85 -11.55 -0.48
N GLY A 176 7.81 -12.35 -0.29
CA GLY A 176 7.44 -12.91 0.99
C GLY A 176 8.32 -14.11 1.37
N ASP A 177 8.47 -14.32 2.67
CA ASP A 177 9.12 -15.50 3.23
C ASP A 177 8.19 -16.74 3.24
N GLU A 178 8.62 -17.84 3.83
CA GLU A 178 7.84 -19.09 3.91
C GLU A 178 6.79 -19.09 5.04
N SER A 179 6.61 -17.99 5.77
CA SER A 179 5.57 -17.85 6.78
C SER A 179 4.18 -17.76 6.16
N ASP A 180 3.14 -17.91 6.99
CA ASP A 180 1.75 -17.73 6.54
C ASP A 180 1.52 -16.31 5.99
N TYR A 181 2.15 -15.29 6.59
CA TYR A 181 2.09 -13.91 6.10
C TYR A 181 2.84 -13.71 4.78
N GLY A 182 4.06 -14.23 4.66
CA GLY A 182 4.85 -14.10 3.43
C GLY A 182 4.26 -14.83 2.23
N ARG A 183 3.51 -15.91 2.46
CA ARG A 183 2.82 -16.67 1.42
C ARG A 183 1.57 -16.00 0.88
N LEU A 184 1.02 -14.99 1.55
CA LEU A 184 -0.17 -14.25 1.07
C LEU A 184 0.11 -13.56 -0.28
N VAL A 185 1.30 -12.97 -0.46
CA VAL A 185 1.78 -12.44 -1.73
C VAL A 185 3.22 -12.90 -1.94
N PRO A 186 3.45 -14.13 -2.45
CA PRO A 186 4.78 -14.73 -2.48
C PRO A 186 5.81 -13.90 -3.22
N GLN A 187 5.39 -13.23 -4.30
CA GLN A 187 6.23 -12.31 -5.04
C GLN A 187 5.38 -11.26 -5.76
N LEU A 188 5.87 -10.03 -5.78
CA LEU A 188 5.29 -8.92 -6.52
C LEU A 188 6.40 -8.09 -7.16
N THR A 189 6.18 -7.61 -8.37
CA THR A 189 7.07 -6.64 -9.02
C THR A 189 6.37 -5.30 -9.14
N LEU A 190 7.00 -4.25 -8.63
CA LEU A 190 6.49 -2.88 -8.65
C LEU A 190 7.29 -2.05 -9.66
N ARG A 191 6.61 -1.17 -10.39
CA ARG A 191 7.25 -0.12 -11.17
C ARG A 191 6.99 1.23 -10.49
N LEU A 192 8.06 1.79 -9.95
CA LEU A 192 8.05 3.00 -9.13
C LEU A 192 8.54 4.18 -9.95
N ARG A 193 7.68 5.19 -10.14
CA ARG A 193 8.05 6.44 -10.80
C ARG A 193 8.62 7.42 -9.79
N LEU A 194 9.84 7.87 -10.06
CA LEU A 194 10.51 8.91 -9.30
C LEU A 194 10.67 10.15 -10.18
N GLU A 195 10.33 11.30 -9.66
CA GLU A 195 10.44 12.59 -10.34
C GLU A 195 11.40 13.52 -9.59
N PRO A 196 12.23 14.29 -10.28
CA PRO A 196 13.06 15.28 -9.63
C PRO A 196 12.19 16.41 -9.06
N ALA A 197 12.44 16.78 -7.82
CA ALA A 197 11.83 17.94 -7.17
C ALA A 197 12.67 19.19 -7.43
N GLU A 198 12.17 20.37 -7.03
CA GLU A 198 12.86 21.66 -7.21
C GLU A 198 14.25 21.70 -6.55
N ASP A 199 14.45 20.93 -5.49
CA ASP A 199 15.71 20.79 -4.74
C ASP A 199 16.70 19.80 -5.38
N GLY A 200 16.38 19.26 -6.57
CA GLY A 200 17.19 18.29 -7.31
C GLY A 200 17.09 16.85 -6.82
N ARG A 201 16.41 16.59 -5.69
CA ARG A 201 16.21 15.25 -5.18
C ARG A 201 15.11 14.52 -5.94
N TYR A 202 15.29 13.21 -6.17
CA TYR A 202 14.22 12.38 -6.70
C TYR A 202 13.22 12.02 -5.61
N ARG A 203 11.93 12.11 -5.95
CA ARG A 203 10.83 11.69 -5.06
C ARG A 203 9.97 10.65 -5.73
N LEU A 204 9.59 9.62 -4.99
CA LEU A 204 8.57 8.65 -5.41
C LEU A 204 7.22 9.35 -5.52
N THR A 205 6.61 9.31 -6.70
CA THR A 205 5.35 10.00 -7.00
C THR A 205 4.22 9.07 -7.40
N ARG A 206 4.54 7.86 -7.93
CA ARG A 206 3.53 6.95 -8.47
C ARG A 206 4.03 5.51 -8.54
N ILE A 207 3.07 4.57 -8.53
CA ILE A 207 3.26 3.16 -8.91
C ILE A 207 2.60 2.99 -10.27
N GLU A 208 3.37 2.59 -11.29
CA GLU A 208 2.90 2.62 -12.68
C GLU A 208 2.19 1.35 -13.14
N ASN A 209 2.27 0.28 -12.37
CA ASN A 209 1.73 -1.02 -12.78
C ASN A 209 0.59 -1.52 -11.89
N ALA A 210 -0.32 -0.63 -11.50
CA ALA A 210 -1.47 -0.95 -10.65
C ALA A 210 -2.28 -2.14 -11.21
N GLU A 211 -2.49 -2.21 -12.53
CA GLU A 211 -3.20 -3.32 -13.20
C GLU A 211 -2.56 -4.69 -12.94
N GLU A 212 -1.23 -4.77 -12.98
CA GLU A 212 -0.50 -6.03 -12.84
C GLU A 212 -0.50 -6.54 -11.39
N ILE A 213 -0.49 -5.60 -10.44
CA ILE A 213 -0.40 -5.92 -9.01
C ILE A 213 -1.75 -6.06 -8.32
N PHE A 214 -2.82 -5.57 -8.92
CA PHE A 214 -4.15 -5.51 -8.32
C PHE A 214 -4.67 -6.88 -7.87
N TYR A 215 -4.73 -7.86 -8.79
CA TYR A 215 -5.27 -9.18 -8.47
C TYR A 215 -4.42 -9.98 -7.47
N PRO A 216 -3.08 -10.00 -7.56
CA PRO A 216 -2.25 -10.56 -6.50
C PRO A 216 -2.50 -9.96 -5.12
N LEU A 217 -2.71 -8.64 -5.04
CA LEU A 217 -3.00 -7.96 -3.78
C LEU A 217 -4.41 -8.29 -3.26
N VAL A 218 -5.43 -8.29 -4.13
CA VAL A 218 -6.79 -8.72 -3.74
C VAL A 218 -6.76 -10.13 -3.18
N LYS A 219 -6.10 -11.06 -3.90
CA LYS A 219 -5.95 -12.44 -3.43
C LYS A 219 -5.28 -12.49 -2.06
N GLY A 220 -4.18 -11.76 -1.87
CA GLY A 220 -3.48 -11.71 -0.58
C GLY A 220 -4.37 -11.20 0.55
N VAL A 221 -5.23 -10.21 0.29
CA VAL A 221 -6.20 -9.70 1.27
C VAL A 221 -7.28 -10.74 1.60
N GLU A 222 -7.83 -11.42 0.60
CA GLU A 222 -8.84 -12.48 0.80
C GLU A 222 -8.24 -13.67 1.58
N ASP A 223 -7.04 -14.10 1.23
CA ASP A 223 -6.32 -15.15 1.95
C ASP A 223 -6.01 -14.73 3.39
N TYR A 224 -5.68 -13.45 3.64
CA TYR A 224 -5.46 -12.92 4.98
C TYR A 224 -6.74 -13.02 5.85
N TRP A 225 -7.91 -12.67 5.31
CA TRP A 225 -9.17 -12.82 6.05
C TRP A 225 -9.47 -14.26 6.37
N THR A 226 -9.20 -15.16 5.43
CA THR A 226 -9.33 -16.60 5.66
C THR A 226 -8.40 -17.07 6.78
N LEU A 227 -7.13 -16.61 6.76
CA LEU A 227 -6.15 -16.91 7.81
C LEU A 227 -6.60 -16.41 9.20
N GLN A 228 -7.28 -15.26 9.25
CA GLN A 228 -7.84 -14.71 10.49
C GLN A 228 -9.14 -15.38 10.94
N GLY A 229 -9.64 -16.36 10.20
CA GLY A 229 -10.90 -17.06 10.50
C GLY A 229 -12.16 -16.23 10.22
N TRP A 230 -12.07 -15.25 9.35
CA TRP A 230 -13.16 -14.35 8.99
C TRP A 230 -13.72 -14.73 7.63
N GLN A 231 -14.51 -15.82 7.60
CA GLN A 231 -15.29 -16.26 6.43
C GLN A 231 -16.76 -15.91 6.56
#